data_a3dc9d6e732dbd22f38c30f1e925ac85
#
_entry.id   a3dc9d6e732dbd22f38c30f1e925ac85
#
_cell.length_a   1.000
_cell.length_b   1.000
_cell.length_c   1.000
_cell.angle_alpha   90.00
_cell.angle_beta   90.00
_cell.angle_gamma   90.00
#
_symmetry.space_group_name_H-M   'P 1'
#
loop_
_entity.id
_entity.type
_entity.pdbx_description
1 polymer ?
#
loop_
_entity_poly.entity_id
_entity_poly.type
_entity_poly.pdbx_seq_one_letter_code
_entity_poly.pdbx_strand_id
1 'polypeptide(L)'
;AAYWMSDNGFFRYTGKLESMDCLVEDYVYDNLNTTSNQFVYCGINNLFGEVTWFYPEAGSNVNTQSVTYSYLDSTAKRPIWFVNASPLFIRTTWQDSAVFGLPHATQYDAGTDSSFDVVGNTDGISYYYEHETGVNQVRLGVTTAIPANITSGDYDITQKVVRGAATNMADLRGDGENIMRVSRIIPDFISQQGSAIVQLDLRNYPNDTAASSSLGPFTVTSSTDKVDTR
;
A
#
# COMPACT_ATOMS: atom_id res chain seq x y z
N ALA A 1 -9.74 3.68 -19.84
CA ALA A 1 -10.38 2.75 -18.91
C ALA A 1 -11.09 3.54 -17.81
N ALA A 2 -12.17 3.01 -17.25
CA ALA A 2 -12.79 3.49 -16.03
C ALA A 2 -12.61 2.42 -14.94
N TYR A 3 -12.33 2.86 -13.73
CA TYR A 3 -12.13 1.99 -12.57
C TYR A 3 -13.04 2.43 -11.43
N TRP A 4 -13.61 1.50 -10.70
CA TRP A 4 -14.41 1.83 -9.53
C TRP A 4 -14.42 0.71 -8.49
N MET A 5 -14.65 1.10 -7.25
CA MET A 5 -14.91 0.24 -6.11
C MET A 5 -16.43 0.13 -5.95
N SER A 6 -16.92 -1.06 -5.72
CA SER A 6 -18.33 -1.39 -5.46
C SER A 6 -18.46 -1.97 -4.06
N ASP A 7 -19.66 -2.33 -3.64
CA ASP A 7 -19.90 -2.96 -2.33
C ASP A 7 -19.30 -4.35 -2.18
N ASN A 8 -18.89 -4.97 -3.30
CA ASN A 8 -18.43 -6.36 -3.32
C ASN A 8 -17.28 -6.61 -4.30
N GLY A 9 -16.41 -5.65 -4.52
CA GLY A 9 -15.23 -5.83 -5.36
C GLY A 9 -14.85 -4.60 -6.17
N PHE A 10 -13.77 -4.76 -6.90
CA PHE A 10 -13.22 -3.75 -7.78
C PHE A 10 -13.50 -4.10 -9.24
N PHE A 11 -13.85 -3.10 -10.01
CA PHE A 11 -14.23 -3.27 -11.41
C PHE A 11 -13.50 -2.31 -12.33
N ARG A 12 -13.33 -2.74 -13.58
CA ARG A 12 -12.85 -1.88 -14.66
C ARG A 12 -13.74 -1.99 -15.87
N TYR A 13 -13.76 -0.93 -16.67
CA TYR A 13 -14.41 -0.89 -17.95
C TYR A 13 -13.43 -0.41 -19.03
N THR A 14 -13.17 -1.27 -20.00
CA THR A 14 -12.30 -1.00 -21.16
C THR A 14 -13.02 -1.25 -22.49
N GLY A 15 -14.33 -1.03 -22.51
CA GLY A 15 -15.25 -1.47 -23.56
C GLY A 15 -16.04 -2.71 -23.16
N LYS A 16 -15.58 -3.45 -22.17
CA LYS A 16 -16.25 -4.56 -21.51
C LYS A 16 -16.11 -4.38 -19.99
N LEU A 17 -17.18 -4.73 -19.27
CA LEU A 17 -17.15 -4.79 -17.81
C LEU A 17 -16.38 -6.02 -17.35
N GLU A 18 -15.40 -5.81 -16.48
CA GLU A 18 -14.56 -6.87 -15.91
C GLU A 18 -14.41 -6.65 -14.40
N SER A 19 -14.56 -7.73 -13.63
CA SER A 19 -14.12 -7.76 -12.23
C SER A 19 -12.60 -7.80 -12.19
N MET A 20 -12.01 -7.13 -11.24
CA MET A 20 -10.57 -7.11 -11.03
C MET A 20 -10.22 -8.06 -9.89
N ASP A 21 -9.29 -9.00 -10.13
CA ASP A 21 -8.77 -9.84 -9.06
C ASP A 21 -7.99 -8.97 -8.07
N CYS A 22 -8.47 -8.90 -6.83
CA CYS A 22 -7.83 -8.13 -5.77
C CYS A 22 -7.36 -9.05 -4.66
N LEU A 23 -6.04 -9.12 -4.45
CA LEU A 23 -5.45 -10.00 -3.43
C LEU A 23 -5.66 -9.50 -2.00
N VAL A 24 -6.05 -8.25 -1.85
CA VAL A 24 -6.30 -7.59 -0.56
C VAL A 24 -7.79 -7.26 -0.38
N GLU A 25 -8.67 -7.90 -1.14
CA GLU A 25 -10.10 -7.62 -1.14
C GLU A 25 -10.72 -7.84 0.24
N ASP A 26 -10.45 -8.99 0.85
CA ASP A 26 -10.94 -9.30 2.20
C ASP A 26 -10.47 -8.26 3.22
N TYR A 27 -9.19 -7.86 3.16
CA TYR A 27 -8.66 -6.83 4.04
C TYR A 27 -9.41 -5.49 3.90
N VAL A 28 -9.73 -5.08 2.68
CA VAL A 28 -10.44 -3.83 2.41
C VAL A 28 -11.88 -3.90 2.91
N TYR A 29 -12.62 -4.94 2.53
CA TYR A 29 -14.06 -5.03 2.81
C TYR A 29 -14.38 -5.41 4.25
N ASP A 30 -13.52 -6.18 4.92
CA ASP A 30 -13.66 -6.47 6.35
C ASP A 30 -13.43 -5.22 7.22
N ASN A 31 -12.67 -4.26 6.70
CA ASN A 31 -12.38 -3.00 7.41
C ASN A 31 -13.20 -1.80 6.91
N LEU A 32 -13.98 -1.92 5.85
CA LEU A 32 -14.73 -0.80 5.28
C LEU A 32 -15.91 -0.39 6.18
N ASN A 33 -16.02 0.92 6.46
CA ASN A 33 -17.24 1.48 7.06
C ASN A 33 -18.32 1.65 6.00
N THR A 34 -19.19 0.67 5.86
CA THR A 34 -20.28 0.67 4.87
C THR A 34 -21.34 1.74 5.11
N THR A 35 -21.42 2.29 6.34
CA THR A 35 -22.36 3.40 6.64
C THR A 35 -21.83 4.77 6.21
N SER A 36 -20.55 4.85 5.90
CA SER A 36 -19.85 6.06 5.47
C SER A 36 -19.22 5.94 4.08
N ASN A 37 -19.70 5.01 3.25
CA ASN A 37 -19.17 4.75 1.92
C ASN A 37 -19.29 5.93 0.95
N GLN A 38 -20.12 6.93 1.24
CA GLN A 38 -20.18 8.20 0.49
C GLN A 38 -18.86 9.01 0.55
N PHE A 39 -17.99 8.71 1.50
CA PHE A 39 -16.66 9.33 1.60
C PHE A 39 -15.56 8.60 0.82
N VAL A 40 -15.87 7.42 0.26
CA VAL A 40 -14.94 6.74 -0.62
C VAL A 40 -14.62 7.62 -1.82
N TYR A 41 -13.35 7.87 -2.04
CA TYR A 41 -12.88 8.70 -3.12
C TYR A 41 -11.81 7.97 -3.95
N CYS A 42 -11.88 8.12 -5.26
CA CYS A 42 -10.94 7.50 -6.19
C CYS A 42 -10.04 8.56 -6.82
N GLY A 43 -8.74 8.33 -6.77
CA GLY A 43 -7.73 9.16 -7.43
C GLY A 43 -6.93 8.37 -8.46
N ILE A 44 -6.46 9.03 -9.50
CA ILE A 44 -5.57 8.45 -10.51
C ILE A 44 -4.25 9.21 -10.47
N ASN A 45 -3.15 8.46 -10.39
CA ASN A 45 -1.81 8.98 -10.58
C ASN A 45 -1.23 8.46 -11.90
N ASN A 46 -1.36 9.24 -12.96
CA ASN A 46 -0.89 8.84 -14.28
C ASN A 46 0.64 8.78 -14.39
N LEU A 47 1.37 9.46 -13.50
CA LEU A 47 2.84 9.44 -13.51
C LEU A 47 3.39 8.05 -13.19
N PHE A 48 2.69 7.32 -12.32
CA PHE A 48 3.08 5.98 -11.89
C PHE A 48 2.13 4.89 -12.36
N GLY A 49 1.05 5.25 -13.04
CA GLY A 49 0.07 4.27 -13.54
C GLY A 49 -0.72 3.61 -12.43
N GLU A 50 -1.21 4.41 -11.49
CA GLU A 50 -1.89 3.96 -10.28
C GLU A 50 -3.31 4.50 -10.19
N VAL A 51 -4.19 3.67 -9.64
CA VAL A 51 -5.54 4.05 -9.21
C VAL A 51 -5.65 3.77 -7.72
N THR A 52 -5.96 4.79 -6.93
CA THR A 52 -6.07 4.70 -5.48
C THR A 52 -7.48 5.01 -5.02
N TRP A 53 -8.06 4.15 -4.20
CA TRP A 53 -9.31 4.41 -3.49
C TRP A 53 -8.98 4.70 -2.03
N PHE A 54 -9.42 5.85 -1.56
CA PHE A 54 -9.37 6.26 -0.16
C PHE A 54 -10.72 5.95 0.47
N TYR A 55 -10.72 5.31 1.63
CA TYR A 55 -11.95 4.86 2.26
C TYR A 55 -11.89 4.96 3.79
N PRO A 56 -13.04 5.13 4.47
CA PRO A 56 -13.13 5.10 5.92
C PRO A 56 -13.10 3.65 6.41
N GLU A 57 -12.28 3.38 7.42
CA GLU A 57 -12.33 2.10 8.13
C GLU A 57 -13.52 2.03 9.09
N ALA A 58 -13.83 0.83 9.58
CA ALA A 58 -14.89 0.58 10.54
C ALA A 58 -14.76 1.49 11.77
N GLY A 59 -15.80 2.25 12.07
CA GLY A 59 -15.83 3.21 13.18
C GLY A 59 -15.32 4.61 12.83
N SER A 60 -14.83 4.87 11.62
CA SER A 60 -14.41 6.19 11.17
C SER A 60 -15.43 6.82 10.21
N ASN A 61 -15.63 8.12 10.33
CA ASN A 61 -16.44 8.94 9.41
C ASN A 61 -15.58 9.74 8.43
N VAL A 62 -14.28 9.50 8.42
CA VAL A 62 -13.32 10.12 7.49
C VAL A 62 -12.45 9.04 6.89
N ASN A 63 -11.84 9.32 5.74
CA ASN A 63 -10.93 8.36 5.10
C ASN A 63 -9.68 8.16 5.98
N THR A 64 -9.40 6.90 6.32
CA THR A 64 -8.28 6.47 7.15
C THR A 64 -7.43 5.41 6.50
N GLN A 65 -7.93 4.83 5.41
CA GLN A 65 -7.27 3.75 4.68
C GLN A 65 -7.20 4.09 3.18
N SER A 66 -6.28 3.44 2.50
CA SER A 66 -6.28 3.45 1.04
C SER A 66 -5.87 2.10 0.46
N VAL A 67 -6.39 1.83 -0.72
CA VAL A 67 -5.98 0.69 -1.55
C VAL A 67 -5.64 1.20 -2.94
N THR A 68 -4.49 0.78 -3.46
CA THR A 68 -3.96 1.22 -4.75
C THR A 68 -3.76 0.04 -5.67
N TYR A 69 -4.21 0.17 -6.89
CA TYR A 69 -3.96 -0.75 -8.00
C TYR A 69 -2.97 -0.14 -8.98
N SER A 70 -1.82 -0.81 -9.20
CA SER A 70 -0.88 -0.42 -10.25
C SER A 70 -1.31 -1.04 -11.58
N TYR A 71 -1.80 -0.23 -12.53
CA TYR A 71 -2.21 -0.74 -13.84
C TYR A 71 -1.05 -0.85 -14.83
N LEU A 72 0.09 -0.20 -14.59
CA LEU A 72 1.30 -0.36 -15.41
C LEU A 72 2.04 -1.65 -15.10
N ASP A 73 2.18 -1.99 -13.81
CA ASP A 73 2.98 -3.13 -13.37
C ASP A 73 2.16 -4.42 -13.28
N SER A 74 0.83 -4.30 -13.30
CA SER A 74 -0.07 -5.44 -13.21
C SER A 74 -0.20 -6.17 -14.55
N THR A 75 -0.29 -7.48 -14.45
CA THR A 75 -0.68 -8.36 -15.57
C THR A 75 -1.96 -9.10 -15.21
N ALA A 76 -2.63 -9.70 -16.21
CA ALA A 76 -3.84 -10.49 -15.98
C ALA A 76 -3.64 -11.67 -15.00
N LYS A 77 -2.39 -12.17 -14.87
CA LYS A 77 -2.04 -13.27 -13.97
C LYS A 77 -1.39 -12.81 -12.67
N ARG A 78 -1.00 -11.55 -12.59
CA ARG A 78 -0.28 -10.98 -11.44
C ARG A 78 -0.74 -9.54 -11.24
N PRO A 79 -1.91 -9.33 -10.65
CA PRO A 79 -2.35 -8.01 -10.26
C PRO A 79 -1.50 -7.50 -9.09
N ILE A 80 -1.14 -6.22 -9.12
CA ILE A 80 -0.34 -5.58 -8.07
C ILE A 80 -1.22 -4.59 -7.34
N TRP A 81 -1.37 -4.83 -6.04
CA TRP A 81 -2.16 -4.04 -5.12
C TRP A 81 -1.36 -3.65 -3.89
N PHE A 82 -1.62 -2.47 -3.38
CA PHE A 82 -1.05 -1.95 -2.14
C PHE A 82 -2.16 -1.48 -1.23
N VAL A 83 -1.99 -1.65 0.07
CA VAL A 83 -2.85 -1.06 1.11
C VAL A 83 -2.03 -0.12 1.96
N ASN A 84 -2.61 0.97 2.41
CA ASN A 84 -1.93 1.94 3.23
C ASN A 84 -2.88 2.51 4.29
N ALA A 85 -2.47 2.43 5.53
CA ALA A 85 -3.16 2.97 6.70
C ALA A 85 -2.43 4.18 7.30
N SER A 86 -1.33 4.63 6.69
CA SER A 86 -0.60 5.79 7.21
C SER A 86 -1.39 7.08 6.97
N PRO A 87 -1.75 7.84 8.00
CA PRO A 87 -2.49 9.08 7.86
C PRO A 87 -1.77 10.11 6.97
N LEU A 88 -0.45 10.00 6.81
CA LEU A 88 0.32 10.86 5.92
C LEU A 88 -0.08 10.78 4.45
N PHE A 89 -0.63 9.62 4.02
CA PHE A 89 -0.94 9.35 2.61
C PHE A 89 -2.44 9.25 2.32
N ILE A 90 -3.29 9.38 3.34
CA ILE A 90 -4.73 9.32 3.14
C ILE A 90 -5.23 10.67 2.65
N ARG A 91 -6.16 10.63 1.70
CA ARG A 91 -6.71 11.84 1.08
C ARG A 91 -8.23 11.80 1.08
N THR A 92 -8.82 13.00 1.11
CA THR A 92 -10.27 13.21 1.02
C THR A 92 -10.69 13.45 -0.43
N THR A 93 -9.85 14.14 -1.20
CA THR A 93 -10.05 14.38 -2.63
C THR A 93 -8.74 14.20 -3.37
N TRP A 94 -8.82 14.02 -4.67
CA TRP A 94 -7.66 13.88 -5.55
C TRP A 94 -7.95 14.53 -6.90
N GLN A 95 -7.01 15.31 -7.40
CA GLN A 95 -7.02 15.87 -8.73
C GLN A 95 -5.78 15.41 -9.47
N ASP A 96 -5.97 14.75 -10.60
CA ASP A 96 -4.88 14.23 -11.41
C ASP A 96 -4.00 15.33 -12.01
N SER A 97 -2.78 14.96 -12.35
CA SER A 97 -1.76 15.79 -13.02
C SER A 97 -2.21 16.44 -14.33
N ALA A 98 -3.24 15.91 -14.98
CA ALA A 98 -3.78 16.45 -16.23
C ALA A 98 -4.25 17.93 -16.10
N VAL A 99 -4.62 18.39 -14.90
CA VAL A 99 -5.10 19.75 -14.66
C VAL A 99 -3.99 20.69 -14.24
N PHE A 100 -3.11 20.25 -13.34
CA PHE A 100 -2.11 21.12 -12.71
C PHE A 100 -0.66 20.73 -13.03
N GLY A 101 -0.43 19.72 -13.87
CA GLY A 101 0.91 19.19 -14.17
C GLY A 101 1.42 18.18 -13.14
N LEU A 102 1.06 18.34 -11.86
CA LEU A 102 1.30 17.39 -10.76
C LEU A 102 -0.02 17.05 -10.09
N PRO A 103 -0.14 15.89 -9.43
CA PRO A 103 -1.34 15.56 -8.68
C PRO A 103 -1.50 16.47 -7.46
N HIS A 104 -2.73 16.86 -7.20
CA HIS A 104 -3.12 17.66 -6.05
C HIS A 104 -4.21 16.95 -5.27
N ALA A 105 -4.17 17.08 -3.95
CA ALA A 105 -5.13 16.41 -3.08
C ALA A 105 -5.46 17.22 -1.84
N THR A 106 -6.61 16.96 -1.25
CA THR A 106 -6.95 17.48 0.07
C THR A 106 -6.99 16.34 1.09
N GLN A 107 -6.70 16.69 2.33
CA GLN A 107 -6.88 15.82 3.47
C GLN A 107 -7.61 16.58 4.55
N TYR A 108 -8.65 15.97 5.11
CA TYR A 108 -9.31 16.45 6.30
C TYR A 108 -8.73 15.75 7.52
N ASP A 109 -8.28 16.53 8.49
CA ASP A 109 -7.83 16.07 9.79
C ASP A 109 -8.88 16.46 10.83
N ALA A 110 -9.49 15.48 11.47
CA ALA A 110 -10.53 15.71 12.47
C ALA A 110 -9.99 16.23 13.83
N GLY A 111 -8.68 16.47 13.93
CA GLY A 111 -8.03 16.94 15.16
C GLY A 111 -7.82 15.84 16.20
N THR A 112 -7.96 14.57 15.83
CA THR A 112 -7.75 13.42 16.72
C THR A 112 -6.35 12.82 16.63
N ASP A 113 -5.62 13.14 15.55
CA ASP A 113 -4.27 12.67 15.32
C ASP A 113 -3.25 13.76 15.62
N SER A 114 -2.57 13.63 16.77
CA SER A 114 -1.54 14.58 17.23
C SER A 114 -0.36 14.72 16.27
N SER A 115 -0.17 13.79 15.33
CA SER A 115 0.87 13.88 14.31
C SER A 115 0.58 14.94 13.25
N PHE A 116 -0.67 15.38 13.16
CA PHE A 116 -1.15 16.41 12.24
C PHE A 116 -1.54 17.72 12.93
N ASP A 117 -1.61 17.72 14.26
CA ASP A 117 -2.03 18.92 15.00
C ASP A 117 -1.09 20.09 14.81
N VAL A 118 -1.65 21.21 14.41
CA VAL A 118 -1.06 22.52 14.67
C VAL A 118 -1.30 22.78 16.14
N VAL A 119 -0.22 22.93 16.91
CA VAL A 119 -0.27 23.16 18.36
C VAL A 119 -1.35 24.19 18.72
N GLY A 120 -2.38 23.76 19.44
CA GLY A 120 -3.47 24.61 19.91
C GLY A 120 -4.72 24.67 19.05
N ASN A 121 -4.82 23.92 17.96
CA ASN A 121 -6.06 23.82 17.19
C ASN A 121 -6.83 22.56 17.57
N THR A 122 -8.04 22.73 18.06
CA THR A 122 -8.97 21.65 18.43
C THR A 122 -10.02 21.37 17.36
N ASP A 123 -10.09 22.21 16.33
CA ASP A 123 -11.04 22.08 15.24
C ASP A 123 -10.40 21.32 14.08
N GLY A 124 -11.18 20.59 13.32
CA GLY A 124 -10.72 19.89 12.14
C GLY A 124 -10.09 20.85 11.11
N ILE A 125 -8.97 20.46 10.53
CA ILE A 125 -8.22 21.24 9.55
C ILE A 125 -8.22 20.49 8.22
N SER A 126 -8.35 21.25 7.15
CA SER A 126 -8.16 20.72 5.80
C SER A 126 -6.82 21.19 5.26
N TYR A 127 -6.01 20.22 4.84
CA TYR A 127 -4.73 20.48 4.16
C TYR A 127 -4.89 20.30 2.66
N TYR A 128 -4.17 21.12 1.90
CA TYR A 128 -4.01 20.97 0.46
C TYR A 128 -2.57 20.58 0.16
N TYR A 129 -2.40 19.48 -0.55
CA TYR A 129 -1.10 18.92 -0.91
C TYR A 129 -0.88 18.95 -2.41
N GLU A 130 0.31 19.28 -2.80
CA GLU A 130 0.89 19.00 -4.10
C GLU A 130 1.76 17.74 -3.98
N HIS A 131 1.48 16.73 -4.80
CA HIS A 131 2.17 15.47 -4.79
C HIS A 131 3.31 15.43 -5.81
N GLU A 132 4.20 14.46 -5.66
CA GLU A 132 5.31 14.17 -6.60
C GLU A 132 6.33 15.31 -6.74
N THR A 133 6.49 16.11 -5.70
CA THR A 133 7.42 17.26 -5.69
C THR A 133 8.82 16.88 -5.19
N GLY A 134 9.07 15.62 -4.84
CA GLY A 134 10.36 15.12 -4.37
C GLY A 134 10.23 14.04 -3.29
N VAL A 135 11.32 13.82 -2.56
CA VAL A 135 11.43 12.73 -1.55
C VAL A 135 11.16 13.20 -0.12
N ASN A 136 10.88 14.47 0.08
CA ASN A 136 10.58 15.06 1.37
C ASN A 136 9.17 15.63 1.38
N GLN A 137 8.53 15.62 2.54
CA GLN A 137 7.32 16.41 2.75
C GLN A 137 7.68 17.80 3.27
N VAL A 138 6.95 18.81 2.80
CA VAL A 138 6.99 20.16 3.34
C VAL A 138 5.63 20.44 3.98
N ARG A 139 5.62 20.70 5.29
CA ARG A 139 4.41 21.00 6.03
C ARG A 139 4.63 22.22 6.90
N LEU A 140 3.78 23.23 6.75
CA LEU A 140 3.90 24.50 7.47
C LEU A 140 5.31 25.12 7.38
N GLY A 141 5.96 25.00 6.22
CA GLY A 141 7.31 25.49 5.99
C GLY A 141 8.44 24.61 6.58
N VAL A 142 8.13 23.49 7.22
CA VAL A 142 9.12 22.53 7.74
C VAL A 142 9.28 21.39 6.75
N THR A 143 10.51 21.15 6.32
CA THR A 143 10.86 20.02 5.45
C THR A 143 11.30 18.84 6.29
N THR A 144 10.65 17.70 6.12
CA THR A 144 11.00 16.45 6.79
C THR A 144 11.03 15.30 5.79
N ALA A 145 11.81 14.26 6.07
CA ALA A 145 11.80 13.06 5.24
C ALA A 145 10.40 12.39 5.31
N ILE A 146 9.94 11.89 4.18
CA ILE A 146 8.73 11.07 4.15
C ILE A 146 9.08 9.70 4.74
N PRO A 147 8.47 9.29 5.87
CA PRO A 147 8.65 7.94 6.39
C PRO A 147 7.99 6.95 5.42
N ALA A 148 8.79 6.12 4.78
CA ALA A 148 8.31 5.12 3.83
C ALA A 148 8.68 3.72 4.33
N ASN A 149 7.73 2.81 4.27
CA ASN A 149 7.96 1.39 4.51
C ASN A 149 7.17 0.54 3.51
N ILE A 150 7.65 -0.65 3.24
CA ILE A 150 6.95 -1.67 2.46
C ILE A 150 7.02 -2.96 3.26
N THR A 151 5.87 -3.55 3.51
CA THR A 151 5.76 -4.90 4.07
C THR A 151 5.16 -5.81 2.99
N SER A 152 5.87 -6.88 2.63
CA SER A 152 5.32 -7.88 1.73
C SER A 152 4.30 -8.75 2.46
N GLY A 153 3.39 -9.36 1.71
CA GLY A 153 2.64 -10.50 2.21
C GLY A 153 3.58 -11.67 2.55
N ASP A 154 3.01 -12.69 3.18
CA ASP A 154 3.75 -13.89 3.56
C ASP A 154 4.39 -14.56 2.35
N TYR A 155 5.64 -14.93 2.50
CA TYR A 155 6.42 -15.58 1.47
C TYR A 155 6.63 -17.06 1.79
N ASP A 156 6.13 -17.94 0.94
CA ASP A 156 6.29 -19.38 1.04
C ASP A 156 7.04 -19.91 -0.18
N ILE A 157 8.02 -20.80 0.07
CA ILE A 157 8.79 -21.44 -1.01
C ILE A 157 8.12 -22.69 -1.56
N THR A 158 7.03 -23.16 -0.96
CA THR A 158 6.28 -24.31 -1.43
C THR A 158 5.61 -23.95 -2.76
N GLN A 159 6.18 -24.41 -3.86
CA GLN A 159 5.50 -24.33 -5.15
C GLN A 159 4.44 -25.43 -5.20
N LYS A 160 3.17 -25.09 -5.13
CA LYS A 160 2.11 -25.99 -5.57
C LYS A 160 2.32 -26.25 -7.06
N VAL A 161 2.81 -27.45 -7.37
CA VAL A 161 2.80 -27.95 -8.76
C VAL A 161 1.35 -28.25 -9.10
N VAL A 162 0.63 -27.25 -9.56
CA VAL A 162 -0.72 -27.45 -10.09
C VAL A 162 -0.57 -28.23 -11.38
N ARG A 163 -0.98 -29.50 -11.37
CA ARG A 163 -1.17 -30.28 -12.59
C ARG A 163 -2.43 -29.73 -13.33
N GLY A 164 -2.21 -28.70 -14.15
CA GLY A 164 -3.25 -27.96 -14.82
C GLY A 164 -2.94 -26.46 -14.79
N ALA A 165 -3.61 -25.67 -15.62
CA ALA A 165 -3.46 -24.22 -15.55
C ALA A 165 -4.05 -23.73 -14.22
N ALA A 166 -3.23 -23.06 -13.39
CA ALA A 166 -3.72 -22.33 -12.24
C ALA A 166 -4.78 -21.32 -12.73
N THR A 167 -5.99 -21.41 -12.19
CA THR A 167 -7.11 -20.61 -12.65
C THR A 167 -7.26 -19.32 -11.84
N ASN A 168 -6.61 -19.27 -10.66
CA ASN A 168 -6.64 -18.10 -9.77
C ASN A 168 -5.35 -18.00 -8.94
N MET A 169 -5.15 -16.87 -8.26
CA MET A 169 -3.97 -16.62 -7.42
C MET A 169 -3.94 -17.47 -6.14
N ALA A 170 -5.10 -17.93 -5.65
CA ALA A 170 -5.14 -18.82 -4.48
C ALA A 170 -4.45 -20.17 -4.77
N ASP A 171 -4.46 -20.59 -6.03
CA ASP A 171 -3.80 -21.82 -6.47
C ASP A 171 -2.26 -21.70 -6.47
N LEU A 172 -1.74 -20.49 -6.37
CA LEU A 172 -0.30 -20.17 -6.33
C LEU A 172 0.24 -19.98 -4.91
N ARG A 173 -0.65 -19.92 -3.91
CA ARG A 173 -0.22 -19.83 -2.51
C ARG A 173 0.35 -21.19 -2.07
N GLY A 174 1.52 -21.14 -1.45
CA GLY A 174 2.05 -22.30 -0.76
C GLY A 174 1.18 -22.69 0.42
N ASP A 175 1.37 -23.91 0.91
CA ASP A 175 0.63 -24.48 2.04
C ASP A 175 1.43 -24.49 3.35
N GLY A 176 2.64 -23.91 3.32
CA GLY A 176 3.51 -23.81 4.50
C GLY A 176 4.14 -25.12 4.93
N GLU A 177 4.14 -26.16 4.09
CA GLU A 177 4.73 -27.47 4.44
C GLU A 177 6.26 -27.44 4.52
N ASN A 178 6.91 -26.44 3.91
CA ASN A 178 8.36 -26.39 3.87
C ASN A 178 8.93 -25.29 4.77
N ILE A 179 10.00 -25.64 5.48
CA ILE A 179 10.77 -24.68 6.27
C ILE A 179 11.77 -23.99 5.36
N MET A 180 11.68 -22.65 5.28
CA MET A 180 12.60 -21.80 4.56
C MET A 180 13.76 -21.37 5.47
N ARG A 181 14.99 -21.46 4.97
CA ARG A 181 16.16 -20.87 5.60
C ARG A 181 16.69 -19.73 4.72
N VAL A 182 16.65 -18.51 5.22
CA VAL A 182 17.31 -17.38 4.59
C VAL A 182 18.73 -17.29 5.13
N SER A 183 19.75 -17.43 4.27
CA SER A 183 21.17 -17.33 4.64
C SER A 183 21.80 -16.02 4.17
N ARG A 184 21.17 -15.36 3.22
CA ARG A 184 21.68 -14.12 2.62
C ARG A 184 20.56 -13.31 2.00
N ILE A 185 20.66 -11.99 2.12
CA ILE A 185 19.86 -10.99 1.39
C ILE A 185 20.81 -10.25 0.45
N ILE A 186 20.45 -10.12 -0.81
CA ILE A 186 21.16 -9.30 -1.80
C ILE A 186 20.21 -8.15 -2.13
N PRO A 187 20.49 -6.94 -1.60
CA PRO A 187 19.65 -5.78 -1.91
C PRO A 187 19.87 -5.35 -3.37
N ASP A 188 18.79 -5.04 -4.04
CA ASP A 188 18.78 -4.52 -5.41
C ASP A 188 17.93 -3.25 -5.45
N PHE A 189 18.57 -2.12 -5.17
CA PHE A 189 17.93 -0.81 -5.17
C PHE A 189 18.42 0.04 -6.33
N ILE A 190 17.52 0.61 -7.07
CA ILE A 190 17.83 1.56 -8.14
C ILE A 190 17.87 2.97 -7.52
N SER A 191 19.00 3.67 -7.71
CA SER A 191 19.16 5.08 -7.29
C SER A 191 18.93 5.32 -5.78
N GLN A 192 19.41 4.40 -4.93
CA GLN A 192 19.28 4.53 -3.49
C GLN A 192 19.92 5.82 -2.97
N GLN A 193 19.16 6.62 -2.21
CA GLN A 193 19.62 7.78 -1.45
C GLN A 193 19.45 7.49 0.04
N GLY A 194 20.54 7.65 0.81
CA GLY A 194 20.53 7.33 2.24
C GLY A 194 20.61 5.82 2.51
N SER A 195 20.10 5.39 3.65
CA SER A 195 20.08 4.00 4.09
C SER A 195 18.66 3.46 4.15
N ALA A 196 18.50 2.19 3.82
CA ALA A 196 17.28 1.43 4.04
C ALA A 196 17.47 0.43 5.18
N ILE A 197 16.40 0.11 5.88
CA ILE A 197 16.38 -0.94 6.90
C ILE A 197 15.60 -2.11 6.32
N VAL A 198 16.19 -3.30 6.38
CA VAL A 198 15.56 -4.55 5.96
C VAL A 198 15.38 -5.44 7.17
N GLN A 199 14.18 -5.94 7.37
CA GLN A 199 13.84 -6.89 8.42
C GLN A 199 13.03 -8.03 7.81
N LEU A 200 13.28 -9.24 8.27
CA LEU A 200 12.49 -10.43 7.92
C LEU A 200 11.74 -10.89 9.15
N ASP A 201 10.44 -10.87 9.10
CA ASP A 201 9.58 -11.42 10.13
C ASP A 201 9.26 -12.88 9.80
N LEU A 202 9.54 -13.77 10.73
CA LEU A 202 9.47 -15.21 10.55
C LEU A 202 8.26 -15.77 11.29
N ARG A 203 7.53 -16.65 10.64
CA ARG A 203 6.44 -17.43 11.25
C ARG A 203 6.82 -18.89 11.27
N ASN A 204 6.53 -19.57 12.37
CA ASN A 204 6.78 -21.01 12.49
C ASN A 204 5.64 -21.82 11.87
N TYR A 205 4.44 -21.27 11.86
CA TYR A 205 3.25 -21.93 11.33
C TYR A 205 2.46 -20.97 10.43
N PRO A 206 1.82 -21.48 9.36
CA PRO A 206 1.03 -20.66 8.44
C PRO A 206 -0.12 -19.88 9.10
N ASN A 207 -0.64 -20.40 10.22
CA ASN A 207 -1.76 -19.79 10.95
C ASN A 207 -1.32 -18.84 12.08
N ASP A 208 -0.01 -18.60 12.24
CA ASP A 208 0.45 -17.64 13.22
C ASP A 208 0.00 -16.22 12.81
N THR A 209 -0.70 -15.53 13.70
CA THR A 209 -1.18 -14.15 13.47
C THR A 209 -0.08 -13.11 13.65
N ALA A 210 1.01 -13.47 14.30
CA ALA A 210 2.16 -12.60 14.53
C ALA A 210 3.46 -13.33 14.20
N ALA A 211 4.53 -12.57 13.94
CA ALA A 211 5.86 -13.12 13.75
C ALA A 211 6.32 -13.83 15.02
N SER A 212 6.84 -15.05 14.87
CA SER A 212 7.42 -15.84 15.97
C SER A 212 8.81 -15.32 16.32
N SER A 213 9.53 -14.78 15.37
CA SER A 213 10.86 -14.16 15.50
C SER A 213 11.14 -13.24 14.33
N SER A 214 12.19 -12.43 14.43
CA SER A 214 12.63 -11.54 13.36
C SER A 214 14.14 -11.68 13.15
N LEU A 215 14.56 -11.54 11.90
CA LEU A 215 15.98 -11.38 11.52
C LEU A 215 16.22 -9.94 11.10
N GLY A 216 17.21 -9.32 11.69
CA GLY A 216 17.51 -7.90 11.49
C GLY A 216 17.13 -7.06 12.74
N PRO A 217 16.98 -5.75 12.63
CA PRO A 217 17.08 -4.94 11.42
C PRO A 217 18.50 -4.88 10.80
N PHE A 218 18.59 -4.95 9.48
CA PHE A 218 19.84 -4.80 8.74
C PHE A 218 19.85 -3.45 8.03
N THR A 219 20.88 -2.66 8.25
CA THR A 219 21.06 -1.39 7.53
C THR A 219 21.74 -1.67 6.18
N VAL A 220 21.09 -1.21 5.12
CA VAL A 220 21.53 -1.36 3.73
C VAL A 220 21.77 0.03 3.16
N THR A 221 22.94 0.22 2.57
CA THR A 221 23.35 1.46 1.89
C THR A 221 23.63 1.15 0.41
N SER A 222 23.84 2.18 -0.40
CA SER A 222 24.22 2.03 -1.81
C SER A 222 25.52 1.25 -2.05
N SER A 223 26.32 1.02 -1.01
CA SER A 223 27.55 0.23 -1.03
C SER A 223 27.39 -1.18 -0.43
N THR A 224 26.19 -1.58 -0.06
CA THR A 224 25.93 -2.88 0.54
C THR A 224 25.63 -3.91 -0.55
N ASP A 225 26.58 -4.76 -0.87
CA ASP A 225 26.39 -5.81 -1.89
C ASP A 225 25.55 -6.99 -1.37
N LYS A 226 25.66 -7.28 -0.08
CA LYS A 226 24.97 -8.42 0.56
C LYS A 226 24.87 -8.25 2.06
N VAL A 227 23.89 -8.92 2.64
CA VAL A 227 23.74 -9.10 4.09
C VAL A 227 23.67 -10.60 4.37
N ASP A 228 24.59 -11.12 5.15
CA ASP A 228 24.56 -12.50 5.62
C ASP A 228 23.74 -12.58 6.92
N THR A 229 22.74 -13.48 6.96
CA THR A 229 21.76 -13.60 8.05
C THR A 229 22.11 -14.70 9.06
N ARG A 230 23.38 -15.05 9.21
CA ARG A 230 23.86 -16.09 10.13
C ARG A 230 24.06 -15.57 11.52
#